data_b821502ec49ef228fb9a791f2d17a728
#
_entry.id   b821502ec49ef228fb9a791f2d17a728
#
_cell.length_a   1.000
_cell.length_b   1.000
_cell.length_c   1.000
_cell.angle_alpha   90.00
_cell.angle_beta   90.00
_cell.angle_gamma   90.00
#
_symmetry.space_group_name_H-M   'P 1'
#
loop_
_entity.id
_entity.type
_entity.pdbx_description
1 polymer ?
#
loop_
_entity_poly.entity_id
_entity_poly.type
_entity_poly.pdbx_seq_one_letter_code
_entity_poly.pdbx_strand_id
1 'polypeptide(L)' 'MTNLDDIITIDEVCSILKMSKRSIYDWCKQGIIPAFKIGNTWRFSSRDIDCWIKRKKVLNYK' A
#
# COMPACT_ATOMS: atom_id res chain seq x y z
N MET A 1 17.43 -0.31 11.17
CA MET A 1 17.72 -1.42 10.26
C MET A 1 16.48 -1.83 9.48
N THR A 2 16.65 -1.99 8.19
CA THR A 2 15.52 -2.35 7.33
C THR A 2 15.20 -3.82 7.46
N ASN A 3 13.93 -4.10 7.62
CA ASN A 3 13.46 -5.47 7.69
C ASN A 3 12.81 -5.83 6.37
N LEU A 4 13.38 -6.78 5.67
CA LEU A 4 12.86 -7.17 4.36
C LEU A 4 11.46 -7.76 4.44
N ASP A 5 11.08 -8.26 5.61
CA ASP A 5 9.74 -8.80 5.79
C ASP A 5 8.68 -7.72 5.72
N ASP A 6 9.09 -6.46 5.83
CA ASP A 6 8.14 -5.35 5.75
C ASP A 6 7.74 -5.01 4.31
N ILE A 7 8.43 -5.56 3.35
CA ILE A 7 8.14 -5.26 1.96
C ILE A 7 7.11 -6.25 1.42
N ILE A 8 6.02 -5.70 0.92
CA ILE A 8 4.92 -6.54 0.41
C ILE A 8 4.60 -6.17 -1.02
N THR A 9 3.90 -7.07 -1.69
CA THR A 9 3.57 -6.92 -3.10
C THR A 9 2.21 -6.27 -3.26
N ILE A 10 1.92 -5.89 -4.51
CA ILE A 10 0.62 -5.30 -4.83
C ILE A 10 -0.50 -6.30 -4.58
N ASP A 11 -0.25 -7.57 -4.84
CA ASP A 11 -1.25 -8.60 -4.58
C ASP A 11 -1.61 -8.66 -3.10
N GLU A 12 -0.61 -8.53 -2.26
CA GLU A 12 -0.84 -8.56 -0.82
C GLU A 12 -1.63 -7.33 -0.37
N VAL A 13 -1.32 -6.17 -0.94
CA VAL A 13 -2.06 -4.96 -0.62
C VAL A 13 -3.50 -5.08 -1.06
N CYS A 14 -3.74 -5.65 -2.23
CA CYS A 14 -5.10 -5.87 -2.71
C CYS A 14 -5.89 -6.72 -1.73
N SER A 15 -5.27 -7.76 -1.20
CA SER A 15 -5.92 -8.62 -0.22
C SER A 15 -6.21 -7.87 1.07
N ILE A 16 -5.25 -7.08 1.53
CA ILE A 16 -5.41 -6.33 2.77
C ILE A 16 -6.55 -5.32 2.66
N LEU A 17 -6.59 -4.60 1.54
CA LEU A 17 -7.59 -3.56 1.34
C LEU A 17 -8.86 -4.06 0.68
N LYS A 18 -8.84 -5.31 0.22
CA LYS A 18 -9.98 -5.93 -0.47
C LYS A 18 -10.39 -5.10 -1.68
N MET A 19 -9.40 -4.73 -2.47
CA MET A 19 -9.61 -3.94 -3.66
C MET A 19 -8.99 -4.62 -4.86
N SER A 20 -9.42 -4.23 -6.04
CA SER A 20 -8.88 -4.80 -7.26
C SER A 20 -7.46 -4.29 -7.49
N LYS A 21 -6.68 -5.10 -8.18
CA LYS A 21 -5.31 -4.73 -8.50
C LYS A 21 -5.27 -3.45 -9.33
N ARG A 22 -6.23 -3.30 -10.21
CA ARG A 22 -6.28 -2.13 -11.07
C ARG A 22 -6.43 -0.84 -10.27
N SER A 23 -7.30 -0.86 -9.27
CA SER A 23 -7.50 0.30 -8.43
C SER A 23 -6.25 0.65 -7.66
N ILE A 24 -5.60 -0.35 -7.08
CA ILE A 24 -4.36 -0.11 -6.34
C ILE A 24 -3.27 0.41 -7.26
N TYR A 25 -3.20 -0.14 -8.47
CA TYR A 25 -2.21 0.28 -9.43
C TYR A 25 -2.38 1.76 -9.79
N ASP A 26 -3.61 2.17 -10.00
CA ASP A 26 -3.91 3.58 -10.30
C ASP A 26 -3.50 4.47 -9.15
N TRP A 27 -3.77 4.04 -7.93
CA TRP A 27 -3.42 4.80 -6.76
C TRP A 27 -1.91 4.95 -6.61
N CYS A 28 -1.17 3.91 -6.99
CA CYS A 28 0.29 3.99 -6.96
C CYS A 28 0.79 5.06 -7.93
N LYS A 29 0.21 5.08 -9.12
CA LYS A 29 0.61 6.04 -10.13
C LYS A 29 0.28 7.46 -9.72
N GLN A 30 -0.81 7.65 -9.02
CA GLN A 30 -1.25 8.97 -8.60
C GLN A 30 -0.62 9.42 -7.29
N GLY A 31 0.10 8.54 -6.63
CA GLY A 31 0.71 8.87 -5.36
C GLY A 31 -0.27 8.94 -4.20
N ILE A 32 -1.41 8.31 -4.34
CA ILE A 32 -2.43 8.31 -3.29
C ILE A 32 -2.05 7.35 -2.17
N ILE A 33 -1.45 6.24 -2.54
CA ILE A 33 -1.07 5.21 -1.58
C ILE A 33 0.45 5.15 -1.48
N PRO A 34 1.02 4.95 -0.28
CA PRO A 34 2.48 4.89 -0.15
C PRO A 34 3.03 3.64 -0.84
N ALA A 35 3.81 3.87 -1.86
CA ALA A 35 4.38 2.80 -2.66
C ALA A 35 5.70 3.25 -3.26
N PHE A 36 6.49 2.29 -3.67
CA PHE A 36 7.74 2.62 -4.36
C PHE A 36 7.98 1.57 -5.44
N LYS A 37 8.76 1.93 -6.41
CA LYS A 37 9.03 1.07 -7.54
C LYS A 37 10.43 0.51 -7.47
N ILE A 38 10.53 -0.79 -7.63
CA ILE A 38 11.83 -1.45 -7.73
C ILE A 38 11.84 -2.09 -9.10
N GLY A 39 12.68 -1.55 -10.00
CA GLY A 39 12.64 -1.98 -11.38
C GLY A 39 11.31 -1.58 -11.99
N ASN A 40 10.58 -2.56 -12.48
CA ASN A 40 9.28 -2.31 -13.09
C ASN A 40 8.13 -2.75 -12.19
N THR A 41 8.42 -3.02 -10.94
CA THR A 41 7.43 -3.62 -10.06
C THR A 41 7.15 -2.72 -8.87
N TRP A 42 5.88 -2.54 -8.56
CA TRP A 42 5.48 -1.79 -7.39
C TRP A 42 5.65 -2.64 -6.14
N ARG A 43 6.15 -2.00 -5.11
CA ARG A 43 6.30 -2.63 -3.80
C ARG A 43 5.82 -1.66 -2.74
N PHE A 44 5.50 -2.20 -1.58
CA PHE A 44 4.95 -1.40 -0.50
C PHE A 44 5.62 -1.80 0.80
N SER A 45 5.65 -0.88 1.74
CA SER A 45 6.09 -1.19 3.09
C SER A 45 4.86 -1.51 3.91
N SER A 46 4.85 -2.66 4.56
CA SER A 46 3.70 -3.05 5.37
C SER A 46 3.44 -2.01 6.46
N ARG A 47 4.50 -1.44 6.99
CA ARG A 47 4.38 -0.41 8.02
C ARG A 47 3.72 0.85 7.46
N ASP A 48 4.13 1.26 6.27
CA ASP A 48 3.54 2.42 5.62
C ASP A 48 2.07 2.20 5.31
N ILE A 49 1.74 1.01 4.85
CA ILE A 49 0.36 0.67 4.53
C ILE A 49 -0.48 0.69 5.80
N ASP A 50 0.06 0.14 6.87
CA ASP A 50 -0.66 0.12 8.13
C ASP A 50 -0.94 1.54 8.64
N CYS A 51 0.06 2.39 8.58
CA CYS A 51 -0.11 3.79 8.99
C CYS A 51 -1.13 4.50 8.09
N TRP A 52 -1.06 4.25 6.81
CA TRP A 52 -1.96 4.87 5.85
C TRP A 52 -3.41 4.46 6.13
N ILE A 53 -3.61 3.18 6.39
CA ILE A 53 -4.95 2.68 6.71
C ILE A 53 -5.46 3.31 8.00
N LYS A 54 -4.63 3.40 9.00
CA LYS A 54 -5.03 3.97 10.27
C LYS A 54 -5.44 5.41 10.13
N ARG A 55 -4.75 6.14 9.30
CA ARG A 55 -5.11 7.53 9.03
C ARG A 55 -6.48 7.63 8.37
N LYS A 56 -6.73 6.74 7.41
CA LYS A 56 -8.00 6.74 6.71
C LYS A 56 -9.13 6.39 7.65
N LYS A 57 -8.89 5.43 8.54
CA LYS A 57 -9.90 5.03 9.50
C LYS A 57 -10.25 6.19 10.43
N VAL A 58 -9.25 6.91 10.88
CA VAL A 58 -9.49 8.05 11.76
C VAL A 58 -10.31 9.12 11.05
N LEU A 59 -10.00 9.38 9.80
CA LEU A 59 -10.71 10.39 9.03
C LEU A 59 -12.16 10.00 8.76
N ASN A 60 -12.40 8.72 8.58
CA ASN A 60 -13.74 8.23 8.24
C ASN A 60 -14.55 7.84 9.44
N TYR A 61 -13.91 7.67 10.55
CA TYR A 61 -14.55 7.19 11.75
C TYR A 61 -15.28 8.32 12.44
N LYS A 62 -16.52 8.08 12.73
CA LYS A 62 -17.34 9.13 13.39
C LYS A 62 -17.95 8.62 14.64
#